data_dbc2612a78da37f630e90f7e4295b47d
#
_entry.id   dbc2612a78da37f630e90f7e4295b47d
#
_cell.length_a   1.000
_cell.length_b   1.000
_cell.length_c   1.000
_cell.angle_alpha   90.00
_cell.angle_beta   90.00
_cell.angle_gamma   90.00
#
_symmetry.space_group_name_H-M   'P 1'
#
loop_
_entity.id
_entity.type
_entity.pdbx_description
1 polymer ?
#
loop_
_entity_poly.entity_id
_entity_poly.type
_entity_poly.pdbx_seq_one_letter_code
_entity_poly.pdbx_strand_id
1 'polypeptide(L)'
;MEPQAKSQNEALRKFATNDKRANSPFSKWVPGVKAAAREWDGLRSRLSKGQSALARYSLSVTLFCEDDDEKALMCELALNNTFRANGIVLCPPTFMQMRNYLALFPFMMPEGLWSDMKRSGATLRAESFNVANLMPIVADNRICSRGVPIPSYRNQLSFLDLFDSDSGLGNDNYNLGICGTSGGGKSFLMQTLIRQILESEGRAWVFDMGDSYKTLCANVGGVYLDATELKFNPFAGVVNIVESAESIRDLLLVLSCPSGGAGDTTKSILLNAVQSVWMEKRNAALIDDVVAHLKTLVVSDQYRTADTVRNRMEEIIVSLHKYTTGGIYGEYFNSPNPALDDSVRFCVLEMGKLKNKPDLLAAIMFSMMIYVEQRMFLSPRSERKAAIIDEAWKLLASESGFIGDFIENGYRTARKYGGAYITITQGIEDFDGDKASVAARAAWSNSSFKILLRQNLEAFRKYNQTNEGQFSPAEQSIIEGFPSAKDAHFSAFMLRVAGQVSYHRLLLDPLSRVMSSSDGKDFEYREQSLREGNSVAETVWRLACHKYPDEMELLQKWTQQRSR
;
A
#
# COMPACT_ATOMS: atom_id res chain seq x y z
N MET A 1 -2.39 24.73 -43.41
CA MET A 1 -1.97 26.05 -42.88
C MET A 1 -3.04 27.15 -42.94
N GLU A 2 -3.84 27.28 -44.00
CA GLU A 2 -4.92 28.30 -44.07
C GLU A 2 -6.00 28.26 -42.97
N PRO A 3 -6.51 27.11 -42.48
CA PRO A 3 -7.54 27.12 -41.44
C PRO A 3 -7.06 27.65 -40.09
N GLN A 4 -5.80 27.48 -39.80
CA GLN A 4 -5.18 27.88 -38.52
C GLN A 4 -4.99 29.40 -38.48
N ALA A 5 -4.52 30.01 -39.59
CA ALA A 5 -4.37 31.44 -39.71
C ALA A 5 -5.71 32.20 -39.64
N LYS A 6 -6.77 31.63 -40.21
CA LYS A 6 -8.13 32.20 -40.14
C LYS A 6 -8.69 32.17 -38.70
N SER A 7 -8.47 31.09 -37.96
CA SER A 7 -8.87 30.97 -36.57
C SER A 7 -8.09 31.91 -35.63
N GLN A 8 -6.81 32.08 -35.88
CA GLN A 8 -5.97 33.03 -35.14
C GLN A 8 -6.41 34.47 -35.36
N ASN A 9 -6.70 34.85 -36.61
CA ASN A 9 -7.19 36.22 -36.95
C ASN A 9 -8.55 36.50 -36.28
N GLU A 10 -9.44 35.53 -36.16
CA GLU A 10 -10.73 35.70 -35.50
C GLU A 10 -10.57 35.84 -33.97
N ALA A 11 -9.64 35.10 -33.35
CA ALA A 11 -9.27 35.27 -31.96
C ALA A 11 -8.66 36.64 -31.69
N LEU A 12 -7.80 37.12 -32.57
CA LEU A 12 -7.22 38.46 -32.49
C LEU A 12 -8.27 39.57 -32.59
N ARG A 13 -9.28 39.42 -33.45
CA ARG A 13 -10.42 40.35 -33.52
C ARG A 13 -11.23 40.40 -32.24
N LYS A 14 -11.53 39.22 -31.64
CA LYS A 14 -12.22 39.13 -30.33
C LYS A 14 -11.39 39.75 -29.21
N PHE A 15 -10.08 39.55 -29.22
CA PHE A 15 -9.16 40.19 -28.28
C PHE A 15 -9.24 41.72 -28.40
N ALA A 16 -9.09 42.28 -29.61
CA ALA A 16 -9.16 43.72 -29.82
C ALA A 16 -10.49 44.34 -29.39
N THR A 17 -11.61 43.62 -29.55
CA THR A 17 -12.93 44.04 -29.08
C THR A 17 -13.02 44.03 -27.56
N ASN A 18 -12.52 43.00 -26.90
CA ASN A 18 -12.53 42.90 -25.45
C ASN A 18 -11.56 43.88 -24.78
N ASP A 19 -10.42 44.12 -25.39
CA ASP A 19 -9.46 45.14 -24.94
C ASP A 19 -10.05 46.54 -24.96
N LYS A 20 -10.72 46.92 -26.07
CA LYS A 20 -11.46 48.18 -26.14
C LYS A 20 -12.53 48.32 -25.07
N ARG A 21 -13.27 47.25 -24.77
CA ARG A 21 -14.29 47.24 -23.71
C ARG A 21 -13.65 47.34 -22.32
N ALA A 22 -12.55 46.66 -22.06
CA ALA A 22 -11.84 46.68 -20.79
C ALA A 22 -11.24 48.05 -20.46
N ASN A 23 -10.80 48.79 -21.49
CA ASN A 23 -10.22 50.12 -21.38
C ASN A 23 -11.28 51.25 -21.44
N SER A 24 -12.56 50.91 -21.63
CA SER A 24 -13.67 51.85 -21.59
C SER A 24 -13.96 52.32 -20.16
N PRO A 25 -14.37 53.61 -19.95
CA PRO A 25 -14.85 54.09 -18.64
C PRO A 25 -15.98 53.25 -18.05
N PHE A 26 -16.79 52.61 -18.89
CA PHE A 26 -17.88 51.70 -18.50
C PHE A 26 -17.44 50.35 -18.00
N SER A 27 -16.15 49.98 -18.13
CA SER A 27 -15.64 48.68 -17.66
C SER A 27 -15.80 48.48 -16.14
N LYS A 28 -15.95 49.58 -15.39
CA LYS A 28 -16.22 49.51 -13.93
C LYS A 28 -17.63 49.00 -13.61
N TRP A 29 -18.56 49.11 -14.54
CA TRP A 29 -19.99 48.74 -14.34
C TRP A 29 -20.34 47.36 -14.90
N VAL A 30 -19.43 46.72 -15.64
CA VAL A 30 -19.64 45.40 -16.24
C VAL A 30 -18.68 44.40 -15.62
N PRO A 31 -19.17 43.55 -14.69
CA PRO A 31 -18.34 42.49 -14.07
C PRO A 31 -17.74 41.56 -15.13
N GLY A 32 -16.50 41.18 -14.94
CA GLY A 32 -15.83 40.14 -15.77
C GLY A 32 -15.15 40.67 -17.06
N VAL A 33 -15.40 41.89 -17.54
CA VAL A 33 -14.77 42.38 -18.78
C VAL A 33 -13.25 42.42 -18.68
N LYS A 34 -12.71 42.84 -17.54
CA LYS A 34 -11.25 42.89 -17.33
C LYS A 34 -10.65 41.48 -17.22
N ALA A 35 -11.39 40.52 -16.62
CA ALA A 35 -10.95 39.14 -16.58
C ALA A 35 -10.91 38.53 -17.98
N ALA A 36 -11.97 38.70 -18.76
CA ALA A 36 -12.03 38.25 -20.15
C ALA A 36 -10.91 38.85 -21.01
N ALA A 37 -10.57 40.14 -20.83
CA ALA A 37 -9.46 40.76 -21.55
C ALA A 37 -8.11 40.10 -21.20
N ARG A 38 -7.85 39.81 -19.93
CA ARG A 38 -6.62 39.10 -19.50
C ARG A 38 -6.54 37.68 -20.06
N GLU A 39 -7.66 36.95 -20.07
CA GLU A 39 -7.72 35.60 -20.66
C GLU A 39 -7.37 35.64 -22.17
N TRP A 40 -7.92 36.62 -22.91
CA TRP A 40 -7.63 36.79 -24.32
C TRP A 40 -6.18 37.20 -24.57
N ASP A 41 -5.60 38.05 -23.74
CA ASP A 41 -4.18 38.42 -23.83
C ASP A 41 -3.27 37.24 -23.55
N GLY A 42 -3.59 36.45 -22.54
CA GLY A 42 -2.89 35.19 -22.25
C GLY A 42 -2.95 34.20 -23.42
N LEU A 43 -4.14 34.00 -24.00
CA LEU A 43 -4.31 33.15 -25.19
C LEU A 43 -3.48 33.65 -26.37
N ARG A 44 -3.52 34.96 -26.64
CA ARG A 44 -2.72 35.60 -27.70
C ARG A 44 -1.22 35.33 -27.50
N SER A 45 -0.74 35.52 -26.29
CA SER A 45 0.68 35.27 -25.96
C SER A 45 1.07 33.81 -26.22
N ARG A 46 0.24 32.83 -25.80
CA ARG A 46 0.52 31.41 -26.05
C ARG A 46 0.48 31.04 -27.53
N LEU A 47 -0.47 31.58 -28.26
CA LEU A 47 -0.57 31.35 -29.70
C LEU A 47 0.62 31.95 -30.47
N SER A 48 1.06 33.18 -30.12
CA SER A 48 2.21 33.82 -30.75
C SER A 48 3.54 33.14 -30.47
N LYS A 49 3.68 32.52 -29.31
CA LYS A 49 4.87 31.76 -28.93
C LYS A 49 4.86 30.29 -29.44
N GLY A 50 3.81 29.89 -30.15
CA GLY A 50 3.66 28.50 -30.61
C GLY A 50 3.43 27.47 -29.50
N GLN A 51 3.10 27.91 -28.29
CA GLN A 51 2.86 27.05 -27.13
C GLN A 51 1.48 26.39 -27.17
N SER A 52 0.55 26.90 -27.98
CA SER A 52 -0.78 26.35 -28.14
C SER A 52 -1.29 26.59 -29.55
N ALA A 53 -2.37 25.92 -29.94
CA ALA A 53 -3.08 26.09 -31.20
C ALA A 53 -4.58 26.18 -30.94
N LEU A 54 -5.34 26.79 -31.85
CA LEU A 54 -6.80 26.76 -31.81
C LEU A 54 -7.31 25.53 -32.59
N ALA A 55 -8.07 24.70 -31.91
CA ALA A 55 -8.75 23.58 -32.53
C ALA A 55 -10.26 23.84 -32.63
N ARG A 56 -10.86 23.28 -33.65
CA ARG A 56 -12.31 23.27 -33.81
C ARG A 56 -12.83 21.89 -33.47
N TYR A 57 -13.87 21.81 -32.65
CA TYR A 57 -14.41 20.54 -32.16
C TYR A 57 -15.94 20.55 -32.13
N SER A 58 -16.52 19.38 -32.03
CA SER A 58 -17.91 19.17 -31.68
C SER A 58 -17.95 18.10 -30.60
N LEU A 59 -18.72 18.31 -29.56
CA LEU A 59 -18.97 17.33 -28.49
C LEU A 59 -20.43 16.88 -28.62
N SER A 60 -20.65 15.58 -28.78
CA SER A 60 -21.98 14.96 -28.79
C SER A 60 -22.03 13.89 -27.70
N VAL A 61 -23.14 13.82 -26.99
CA VAL A 61 -23.42 12.77 -26.00
C VAL A 61 -24.68 12.05 -26.45
N THR A 62 -24.62 10.74 -26.60
CA THR A 62 -25.76 9.90 -26.97
C THR A 62 -26.15 9.05 -25.78
N LEU A 63 -27.41 9.12 -25.40
CA LEU A 63 -28.01 8.26 -24.38
C LEU A 63 -28.71 7.09 -25.04
N PHE A 64 -28.52 5.90 -24.47
CA PHE A 64 -29.28 4.70 -24.76
C PHE A 64 -30.17 4.41 -23.55
N CYS A 65 -31.48 4.35 -23.76
CA CYS A 65 -32.46 4.05 -22.73
C CYS A 65 -33.48 3.04 -23.26
N GLU A 66 -34.31 2.52 -22.38
CA GLU A 66 -35.45 1.69 -22.77
C GLU A 66 -36.42 2.53 -23.64
N ASP A 67 -37.20 1.84 -24.50
CA ASP A 67 -38.21 2.46 -25.37
C ASP A 67 -39.43 2.91 -24.52
N ASP A 68 -39.23 3.97 -23.76
CA ASP A 68 -40.18 4.55 -22.83
C ASP A 68 -39.88 6.06 -22.72
N ASP A 69 -40.82 6.88 -23.16
CA ASP A 69 -40.68 8.35 -23.21
C ASP A 69 -40.44 8.99 -21.85
N GLU A 70 -41.05 8.47 -20.78
CA GLU A 70 -40.88 8.99 -19.44
C GLU A 70 -39.47 8.70 -18.90
N LYS A 71 -38.98 7.48 -19.09
CA LYS A 71 -37.61 7.09 -18.73
C LYS A 71 -36.57 7.84 -19.56
N ALA A 72 -36.82 8.03 -20.86
CA ALA A 72 -35.94 8.82 -21.71
C ALA A 72 -35.81 10.27 -21.24
N LEU A 73 -36.93 10.90 -20.87
CA LEU A 73 -36.93 12.26 -20.33
C LEU A 73 -36.17 12.34 -18.99
N MET A 74 -36.35 11.37 -18.10
CA MET A 74 -35.63 11.32 -16.83
C MET A 74 -34.11 11.17 -17.04
N CYS A 75 -33.69 10.32 -17.96
CA CYS A 75 -32.28 10.16 -18.34
C CYS A 75 -31.70 11.46 -18.92
N GLU A 76 -32.44 12.14 -19.81
CA GLU A 76 -32.00 13.43 -20.35
C GLU A 76 -31.86 14.51 -19.27
N LEU A 77 -32.81 14.61 -18.35
CA LEU A 77 -32.74 15.54 -17.22
C LEU A 77 -31.56 15.24 -16.30
N ALA A 78 -31.32 13.98 -15.98
CA ALA A 78 -30.19 13.58 -15.15
C ALA A 78 -28.83 13.92 -15.82
N LEU A 79 -28.70 13.66 -17.13
CA LEU A 79 -27.54 14.02 -17.92
C LEU A 79 -27.30 15.54 -17.91
N ASN A 80 -28.33 16.31 -18.23
CA ASN A 80 -28.24 17.76 -18.28
C ASN A 80 -27.85 18.35 -16.92
N ASN A 81 -28.39 17.83 -15.83
CA ASN A 81 -28.05 18.26 -14.49
C ASN A 81 -26.60 17.94 -14.14
N THR A 82 -26.10 16.75 -14.49
CA THR A 82 -24.72 16.33 -14.25
C THR A 82 -23.73 17.25 -14.99
N PHE A 83 -23.98 17.54 -16.25
CA PHE A 83 -23.11 18.45 -17.02
C PHE A 83 -23.20 19.89 -16.53
N ARG A 84 -24.41 20.38 -16.18
CA ARG A 84 -24.60 21.73 -15.61
C ARG A 84 -23.87 21.92 -14.28
N ALA A 85 -23.88 20.91 -13.41
CA ALA A 85 -23.15 20.95 -12.15
C ALA A 85 -21.64 21.18 -12.36
N ASN A 86 -21.12 20.77 -13.51
CA ASN A 86 -19.73 20.96 -13.93
C ASN A 86 -19.53 22.16 -14.88
N GLY A 87 -20.51 23.07 -14.97
CA GLY A 87 -20.40 24.28 -15.79
C GLY A 87 -20.55 24.08 -17.29
N ILE A 88 -20.98 22.89 -17.75
CA ILE A 88 -21.18 22.57 -19.16
C ILE A 88 -22.68 22.56 -19.47
N VAL A 89 -23.09 23.35 -20.46
CA VAL A 89 -24.49 23.38 -20.90
C VAL A 89 -24.61 22.56 -22.19
N LEU A 90 -25.36 21.47 -22.14
CA LEU A 90 -25.70 20.67 -23.29
C LEU A 90 -26.95 21.27 -23.96
N CYS A 91 -26.95 21.32 -25.30
CA CYS A 91 -28.07 21.80 -26.09
C CYS A 91 -28.67 20.63 -26.88
N PRO A 92 -29.96 20.34 -26.74
CA PRO A 92 -30.59 19.30 -27.56
C PRO A 92 -30.46 19.64 -29.05
N PRO A 93 -30.05 18.69 -29.90
CA PRO A 93 -29.89 18.95 -31.34
C PRO A 93 -31.24 18.88 -32.07
N THR A 94 -32.14 19.82 -31.78
CA THR A 94 -33.49 19.83 -32.32
C THR A 94 -33.47 19.71 -33.87
N PHE A 95 -34.18 18.73 -34.39
CA PHE A 95 -34.26 18.35 -35.84
C PHE A 95 -32.92 17.86 -36.46
N MET A 96 -31.87 17.70 -35.65
CA MET A 96 -30.54 17.30 -36.14
C MET A 96 -30.01 16.05 -35.40
N GLN A 97 -30.90 15.29 -34.72
CA GLN A 97 -30.53 14.13 -33.90
C GLN A 97 -29.82 13.07 -34.76
N MET A 98 -30.41 12.71 -35.92
CA MET A 98 -29.85 11.72 -36.83
C MET A 98 -28.46 12.09 -37.33
N ARG A 99 -28.24 13.37 -37.68
CA ARG A 99 -26.92 13.86 -38.09
C ARG A 99 -25.89 13.69 -36.98
N ASN A 100 -26.24 14.06 -35.76
CA ASN A 100 -25.32 13.99 -34.62
C ASN A 100 -25.07 12.54 -34.25
N TYR A 101 -26.07 11.66 -34.40
CA TYR A 101 -25.91 10.22 -34.18
C TYR A 101 -24.97 9.62 -35.25
N LEU A 102 -25.15 9.91 -36.52
CA LEU A 102 -24.27 9.47 -37.60
C LEU A 102 -22.83 9.96 -37.43
N ALA A 103 -22.62 11.13 -36.81
CA ALA A 103 -21.29 11.65 -36.54
C ALA A 103 -20.47 10.81 -35.53
N LEU A 104 -21.11 9.88 -34.80
CA LEU A 104 -20.42 8.94 -33.88
C LEU A 104 -19.78 7.76 -34.63
N PHE A 105 -20.23 7.47 -35.84
CA PHE A 105 -19.69 6.34 -36.60
C PHE A 105 -18.34 6.69 -37.23
N PRO A 106 -17.39 5.74 -37.27
CA PRO A 106 -16.11 5.93 -37.93
C PRO A 106 -16.26 6.41 -39.37
N PHE A 107 -15.38 7.29 -39.79
CA PHE A 107 -15.29 7.85 -41.15
C PHE A 107 -16.41 8.81 -41.62
N MET A 108 -17.55 8.86 -40.96
CA MET A 108 -18.67 9.74 -41.36
C MET A 108 -18.31 11.23 -41.28
N MET A 109 -17.47 11.63 -40.34
CA MET A 109 -17.03 13.02 -40.18
C MET A 109 -16.18 13.52 -41.37
N PRO A 110 -15.13 12.83 -41.81
CA PRO A 110 -14.35 13.26 -42.97
C PRO A 110 -15.12 13.17 -44.30
N GLU A 111 -16.10 12.27 -44.41
CA GLU A 111 -16.91 12.13 -45.65
C GLU A 111 -17.94 13.22 -45.92
N GLY A 112 -17.97 14.29 -45.12
CA GLY A 112 -18.81 15.46 -45.40
C GLY A 112 -19.55 16.01 -44.19
N LEU A 113 -19.90 15.20 -43.21
CA LEU A 113 -20.62 15.66 -42.00
C LEU A 113 -19.90 16.79 -41.27
N TRP A 114 -18.58 16.77 -41.25
CA TRP A 114 -17.79 17.88 -40.67
C TRP A 114 -18.03 19.24 -41.34
N SER A 115 -18.16 19.23 -42.65
CA SER A 115 -18.44 20.45 -43.40
C SER A 115 -19.86 20.97 -43.15
N ASP A 116 -20.81 20.07 -42.98
CA ASP A 116 -22.18 20.38 -42.64
C ASP A 116 -22.31 20.94 -41.22
N MET A 117 -21.69 20.28 -40.25
CA MET A 117 -21.63 20.77 -38.86
C MET A 117 -20.97 22.13 -38.72
N LYS A 118 -19.95 22.41 -39.53
CA LYS A 118 -19.35 23.76 -39.59
C LYS A 118 -20.31 24.81 -40.14
N ARG A 119 -21.06 24.50 -41.19
CA ARG A 119 -22.03 25.39 -41.79
C ARG A 119 -23.22 25.68 -40.88
N SER A 120 -23.71 24.67 -40.21
CA SER A 120 -24.84 24.79 -39.28
C SER A 120 -24.46 25.40 -37.91
N GLY A 121 -23.18 25.73 -37.67
CA GLY A 121 -22.73 26.30 -36.42
C GLY A 121 -22.60 25.30 -35.26
N ALA A 122 -22.72 24.00 -35.53
CA ALA A 122 -22.62 22.92 -34.52
C ALA A 122 -21.18 22.58 -34.11
N THR A 123 -20.23 23.48 -34.38
CA THR A 123 -18.82 23.32 -33.98
C THR A 123 -18.36 24.49 -33.13
N LEU A 124 -17.59 24.20 -32.12
CA LEU A 124 -16.98 25.17 -31.23
C LEU A 124 -15.47 25.29 -31.49
N ARG A 125 -14.85 26.33 -30.94
CA ARG A 125 -13.41 26.54 -30.99
C ARG A 125 -12.88 26.72 -29.59
N ALA A 126 -11.81 26.00 -29.26
CA ALA A 126 -11.07 26.18 -28.03
C ALA A 126 -9.57 25.99 -28.27
N GLU A 127 -8.79 26.33 -27.29
CA GLU A 127 -7.36 26.03 -27.23
C GLU A 127 -7.14 24.53 -27.28
N SER A 128 -6.10 24.07 -27.98
CA SER A 128 -5.83 22.64 -28.20
C SER A 128 -5.78 21.81 -26.91
N PHE A 129 -5.23 22.40 -25.86
CA PHE A 129 -5.21 21.74 -24.53
C PHE A 129 -6.64 21.50 -24.00
N ASN A 130 -7.53 22.47 -24.09
CA ASN A 130 -8.91 22.33 -23.64
C ASN A 130 -9.69 21.31 -24.48
N VAL A 131 -9.43 21.25 -25.79
CA VAL A 131 -10.05 20.25 -26.67
C VAL A 131 -9.53 18.86 -26.37
N ALA A 132 -8.25 18.70 -26.07
CA ALA A 132 -7.67 17.43 -25.65
C ALA A 132 -8.33 16.90 -24.36
N ASN A 133 -8.63 17.79 -23.41
CA ASN A 133 -9.33 17.41 -22.18
C ASN A 133 -10.80 16.97 -22.38
N LEU A 134 -11.41 17.34 -23.51
CA LEU A 134 -12.77 16.90 -23.88
C LEU A 134 -12.78 15.59 -24.68
N MET A 135 -11.62 15.09 -25.07
CA MET A 135 -11.56 13.81 -25.80
C MET A 135 -11.96 12.66 -24.86
N PRO A 136 -12.78 11.70 -25.34
CA PRO A 136 -13.18 10.54 -24.53
C PRO A 136 -12.04 9.52 -24.33
N ILE A 137 -10.82 9.92 -24.64
CA ILE A 137 -9.62 9.13 -24.41
C ILE A 137 -9.07 9.54 -23.05
N VAL A 138 -9.37 8.76 -22.05
CA VAL A 138 -8.85 8.98 -20.69
C VAL A 138 -7.80 7.93 -20.43
N ALA A 139 -6.55 8.36 -20.31
CA ALA A 139 -5.47 7.53 -19.88
C ALA A 139 -5.24 7.76 -18.38
N ASP A 140 -5.26 6.70 -17.60
CA ASP A 140 -4.78 6.75 -16.24
C ASP A 140 -3.24 6.79 -16.25
N ASN A 141 -2.66 7.43 -15.26
CA ASN A 141 -1.21 7.43 -15.11
C ASN A 141 -0.72 5.98 -14.92
N ARG A 142 0.28 5.61 -15.70
CA ARG A 142 0.93 4.33 -15.55
C ARG A 142 1.77 4.36 -14.28
N ILE A 143 1.45 3.51 -13.30
CA ILE A 143 2.13 3.48 -12.01
C ILE A 143 3.50 2.82 -12.17
N CYS A 144 3.53 1.57 -12.64
CA CYS A 144 4.74 0.83 -12.90
C CYS A 144 4.70 0.22 -14.30
N SER A 145 5.87 -0.14 -14.84
CA SER A 145 6.00 -0.77 -16.16
C SER A 145 5.73 -2.28 -16.10
N ARG A 146 5.87 -2.87 -14.92
CA ARG A 146 5.78 -4.31 -14.64
C ARG A 146 5.24 -4.53 -13.23
N GLY A 147 4.97 -5.78 -12.87
CA GLY A 147 4.54 -6.18 -11.54
C GLY A 147 3.16 -6.82 -11.52
N VAL A 148 2.48 -6.73 -10.38
CA VAL A 148 1.12 -7.23 -10.21
C VAL A 148 0.15 -6.42 -11.07
N PRO A 149 -0.64 -7.06 -11.96
CA PRO A 149 -1.63 -6.35 -12.76
C PRO A 149 -2.77 -5.84 -11.86
N ILE A 150 -2.98 -4.54 -11.87
CA ILE A 150 -4.01 -3.84 -11.11
C ILE A 150 -4.83 -2.96 -12.05
N PRO A 151 -5.86 -3.49 -12.72
CA PRO A 151 -6.72 -2.70 -13.58
C PRO A 151 -7.27 -1.48 -12.85
N SER A 152 -7.27 -0.32 -13.51
CA SER A 152 -7.88 0.87 -12.96
C SER A 152 -9.42 0.78 -12.96
N TYR A 153 -10.09 1.70 -12.27
CA TYR A 153 -11.55 1.81 -12.32
C TYR A 153 -12.10 2.10 -13.74
N ARG A 154 -11.25 2.59 -14.63
CA ARG A 154 -11.57 2.82 -16.05
C ARG A 154 -11.19 1.64 -16.95
N ASN A 155 -10.93 0.47 -16.36
CA ASN A 155 -10.54 -0.77 -17.05
C ASN A 155 -9.24 -0.66 -17.86
N GLN A 156 -8.37 0.27 -17.51
CA GLN A 156 -7.02 0.35 -18.09
C GLN A 156 -6.07 -0.51 -17.28
N LEU A 157 -5.21 -1.25 -17.96
CA LEU A 157 -4.23 -2.10 -17.32
C LEU A 157 -3.10 -1.24 -16.74
N SER A 158 -2.89 -1.37 -15.46
CA SER A 158 -1.76 -0.82 -14.70
C SER A 158 -1.06 -1.93 -13.93
N PHE A 159 0.14 -1.65 -13.46
CA PHE A 159 0.94 -2.61 -12.70
C PHE A 159 1.41 -1.99 -11.40
N LEU A 160 1.62 -2.83 -10.40
CA LEU A 160 2.20 -2.45 -9.11
C LEU A 160 3.44 -3.28 -8.84
N ASP A 161 4.57 -2.61 -8.73
CA ASP A 161 5.84 -3.16 -8.26
C ASP A 161 6.49 -2.15 -7.30
N LEU A 162 6.59 -2.50 -6.02
CA LEU A 162 7.16 -1.61 -5.00
C LEU A 162 8.62 -1.26 -5.28
N PHE A 163 9.33 -2.15 -5.96
CA PHE A 163 10.78 -2.05 -6.24
C PHE A 163 11.09 -1.53 -7.65
N ASP A 164 10.07 -1.05 -8.40
CA ASP A 164 10.30 -0.47 -9.74
C ASP A 164 10.87 0.95 -9.60
N SER A 165 12.19 1.06 -9.64
CA SER A 165 12.92 2.34 -9.62
C SER A 165 12.73 3.16 -10.90
N ASP A 166 12.31 2.51 -11.99
CA ASP A 166 12.21 3.11 -13.33
C ASP A 166 10.79 3.63 -13.62
N SER A 167 9.89 3.52 -12.64
CA SER A 167 8.48 3.90 -12.79
C SER A 167 8.24 5.39 -13.10
N GLY A 168 9.23 6.25 -12.86
CA GLY A 168 9.07 7.70 -13.00
C GLY A 168 8.17 8.35 -11.94
N LEU A 169 7.70 7.58 -10.96
CA LEU A 169 6.82 8.07 -9.89
C LEU A 169 7.53 8.94 -8.84
N GLY A 170 8.86 8.89 -8.79
CA GLY A 170 9.63 9.63 -7.79
C GLY A 170 9.42 9.15 -6.36
N ASN A 171 9.19 7.85 -6.17
CA ASN A 171 9.04 7.27 -4.83
C ASN A 171 10.37 7.29 -4.06
N ASP A 172 10.31 7.77 -2.83
CA ASP A 172 11.49 7.94 -1.97
C ASP A 172 11.97 6.64 -1.32
N ASN A 173 11.11 5.65 -1.21
CA ASN A 173 11.40 4.33 -0.64
C ASN A 173 10.44 3.26 -1.18
N TYR A 174 10.61 1.99 -0.75
CA TYR A 174 9.80 0.84 -1.14
C TYR A 174 8.73 0.47 -0.10
N ASN A 175 8.61 1.25 0.96
CA ASN A 175 7.70 0.96 2.07
C ASN A 175 6.24 1.15 1.67
N LEU A 176 5.37 0.33 2.26
CA LEU A 176 3.95 0.30 1.96
C LEU A 176 3.11 0.26 3.25
N GLY A 177 2.15 1.16 3.35
CA GLY A 177 1.09 1.12 4.35
C GLY A 177 -0.22 0.64 3.71
N ILE A 178 -0.85 -0.38 4.29
CA ILE A 178 -2.14 -0.92 3.84
C ILE A 178 -3.15 -0.80 4.97
N CYS A 179 -4.32 -0.21 4.70
CA CYS A 179 -5.43 -0.23 5.65
C CYS A 179 -6.75 -0.62 4.98
N GLY A 180 -7.59 -1.33 5.75
CA GLY A 180 -8.90 -1.74 5.29
C GLY A 180 -9.57 -2.75 6.22
N THR A 181 -10.90 -2.78 6.21
CA THR A 181 -11.69 -3.68 7.08
C THR A 181 -11.42 -5.16 6.79
N SER A 182 -11.82 -6.02 7.71
CA SER A 182 -11.86 -7.47 7.47
C SER A 182 -12.75 -7.75 6.26
N GLY A 183 -12.31 -8.67 5.38
CA GLY A 183 -13.00 -8.95 4.11
C GLY A 183 -12.81 -7.88 3.03
N GLY A 184 -12.02 -6.83 3.26
CA GLY A 184 -11.68 -5.81 2.26
C GLY A 184 -10.65 -6.25 1.22
N GLY A 185 -10.00 -7.41 1.41
CA GLY A 185 -9.02 -7.96 0.47
C GLY A 185 -7.55 -7.71 0.81
N LYS A 186 -7.23 -7.28 2.04
CA LYS A 186 -5.85 -7.02 2.49
C LYS A 186 -4.92 -8.22 2.27
N SER A 187 -5.29 -9.37 2.81
CA SER A 187 -4.47 -10.60 2.70
C SER A 187 -4.34 -11.06 1.25
N PHE A 188 -5.40 -10.90 0.43
CA PHE A 188 -5.34 -11.19 -1.00
C PHE A 188 -4.30 -10.36 -1.73
N LEU A 189 -4.33 -9.03 -1.50
CA LEU A 189 -3.37 -8.11 -2.10
C LEU A 189 -1.95 -8.43 -1.63
N MET A 190 -1.78 -8.64 -0.33
CA MET A 190 -0.45 -8.89 0.23
C MET A 190 0.15 -10.22 -0.24
N GLN A 191 -0.62 -11.29 -0.28
CA GLN A 191 -0.17 -12.57 -0.82
C GLN A 191 0.24 -12.47 -2.30
N THR A 192 -0.46 -11.65 -3.09
CA THR A 192 -0.08 -11.41 -4.48
C THR A 192 1.24 -10.64 -4.59
N LEU A 193 1.47 -9.64 -3.74
CA LEU A 193 2.74 -8.91 -3.69
C LEU A 193 3.89 -9.79 -3.17
N ILE A 194 3.66 -10.65 -2.18
CA ILE A 194 4.66 -11.63 -1.72
C ILE A 194 5.09 -12.56 -2.85
N ARG A 195 4.13 -13.11 -3.61
CA ARG A 195 4.44 -13.96 -4.76
C ARG A 195 5.31 -13.24 -5.78
N GLN A 196 5.00 -11.99 -6.11
CA GLN A 196 5.81 -11.17 -7.02
C GLN A 196 7.24 -10.98 -6.50
N ILE A 197 7.41 -10.73 -5.19
CA ILE A 197 8.73 -10.58 -4.57
C ILE A 197 9.52 -11.88 -4.71
N LEU A 198 8.90 -13.02 -4.39
CA LEU A 198 9.54 -14.34 -4.46
C LEU A 198 9.86 -14.77 -5.91
N GLU A 199 8.99 -14.47 -6.87
CA GLU A 199 9.22 -14.70 -8.31
C GLU A 199 10.41 -13.87 -8.85
N SER A 200 10.67 -12.72 -8.23
CA SER A 200 11.82 -11.88 -8.51
C SER A 200 13.09 -12.29 -7.74
N GLU A 201 13.14 -13.52 -7.25
CA GLU A 201 14.22 -14.07 -6.41
C GLU A 201 14.45 -13.31 -5.09
N GLY A 202 13.48 -12.54 -4.65
CA GLY A 202 13.52 -11.79 -3.40
C GLY A 202 13.21 -12.63 -2.16
N ARG A 203 13.22 -11.97 -0.99
CA ARG A 203 12.91 -12.54 0.33
C ARG A 203 11.74 -11.83 0.98
N ALA A 204 10.92 -12.59 1.71
CA ALA A 204 9.81 -12.04 2.46
C ALA A 204 9.72 -12.71 3.84
N TRP A 205 9.54 -11.89 4.88
CA TRP A 205 9.28 -12.31 6.24
C TRP A 205 7.94 -11.73 6.69
N VAL A 206 7.02 -12.59 7.10
CA VAL A 206 5.67 -12.19 7.51
C VAL A 206 5.47 -12.45 9.00
N PHE A 207 5.03 -11.41 9.70
CA PHE A 207 4.56 -11.49 11.08
C PHE A 207 3.02 -11.50 11.02
N ASP A 208 2.42 -12.67 11.28
CA ASP A 208 0.99 -12.93 11.15
C ASP A 208 0.33 -13.20 12.50
N MET A 209 -0.97 -12.91 12.61
CA MET A 209 -1.77 -13.09 13.83
C MET A 209 -3.05 -13.91 13.60
N GLY A 210 -3.13 -14.70 12.53
CA GLY A 210 -4.37 -15.39 12.19
C GLY A 210 -4.30 -16.41 11.06
N ASP A 211 -3.19 -17.10 10.89
CA ASP A 211 -2.98 -18.17 9.89
C ASP A 211 -3.25 -17.75 8.44
N SER A 212 -3.24 -16.44 8.15
CA SER A 212 -3.61 -15.90 6.84
C SER A 212 -2.67 -16.30 5.72
N TYR A 213 -1.42 -16.62 6.01
CA TYR A 213 -0.37 -16.93 5.04
C TYR A 213 0.07 -18.39 5.03
N LYS A 214 -0.52 -19.25 5.87
CA LYS A 214 -0.15 -20.67 6.03
C LYS A 214 -0.19 -21.43 4.71
N THR A 215 -1.29 -21.28 3.95
CA THR A 215 -1.46 -21.98 2.67
C THR A 215 -0.48 -21.48 1.60
N LEU A 216 -0.26 -20.17 1.52
CA LEU A 216 0.75 -19.62 0.63
C LEU A 216 2.14 -20.15 0.99
N CYS A 217 2.49 -20.14 2.28
CA CYS A 217 3.78 -20.61 2.76
C CYS A 217 4.06 -22.07 2.33
N ALA A 218 3.09 -22.95 2.54
CA ALA A 218 3.17 -24.34 2.12
C ALA A 218 3.28 -24.50 0.59
N ASN A 219 2.57 -23.66 -0.18
CA ASN A 219 2.55 -23.76 -1.64
C ASN A 219 3.87 -23.32 -2.29
N VAL A 220 4.55 -22.32 -1.71
CA VAL A 220 5.83 -21.80 -2.26
C VAL A 220 7.07 -22.44 -1.63
N GLY A 221 6.88 -23.43 -0.74
CA GLY A 221 7.99 -24.10 -0.03
C GLY A 221 8.67 -23.19 1.01
N GLY A 222 7.92 -22.30 1.62
CA GLY A 222 8.39 -21.43 2.70
C GLY A 222 8.47 -22.14 4.04
N VAL A 223 9.04 -21.48 5.05
CA VAL A 223 9.10 -21.94 6.44
C VAL A 223 7.98 -21.28 7.24
N TYR A 224 7.11 -22.10 7.80
CA TYR A 224 6.04 -21.67 8.69
C TYR A 224 6.44 -21.95 10.14
N LEU A 225 6.58 -20.90 10.94
CA LEU A 225 6.98 -20.98 12.34
C LEU A 225 5.80 -20.63 13.24
N ASP A 226 5.40 -21.53 14.09
CA ASP A 226 4.54 -21.21 15.22
C ASP A 226 5.38 -20.56 16.32
N ALA A 227 5.01 -19.36 16.73
CA ALA A 227 5.76 -18.63 17.74
C ALA A 227 5.85 -19.36 19.10
N THR A 228 4.97 -20.32 19.37
CA THR A 228 5.04 -21.16 20.57
C THR A 228 6.11 -22.26 20.50
N GLU A 229 6.60 -22.58 19.31
CA GLU A 229 7.62 -23.60 19.05
C GLU A 229 8.98 -22.97 18.70
N LEU A 230 9.02 -21.66 18.55
CA LEU A 230 10.22 -20.94 18.17
C LEU A 230 11.29 -21.03 19.26
N LYS A 231 12.48 -21.41 18.86
CA LYS A 231 13.67 -21.41 19.71
C LYS A 231 14.68 -20.42 19.17
N PHE A 232 14.99 -19.42 19.94
CA PHE A 232 15.83 -18.31 19.54
C PHE A 232 17.06 -18.18 20.46
N ASN A 233 18.16 -17.69 19.90
CA ASN A 233 19.32 -17.26 20.68
C ASN A 233 19.87 -15.96 20.09
N PRO A 234 19.89 -14.86 20.84
CA PRO A 234 20.35 -13.57 20.34
C PRO A 234 21.81 -13.58 19.86
N PHE A 235 22.63 -14.54 20.28
CA PHE A 235 24.03 -14.64 19.92
C PHE A 235 24.30 -15.63 18.78
N ALA A 236 23.40 -16.56 18.48
CA ALA A 236 23.69 -17.67 17.57
C ALA A 236 23.97 -17.25 16.11
N GLY A 237 23.41 -16.18 15.63
CA GLY A 237 23.58 -15.70 14.25
C GLY A 237 24.55 -14.52 14.10
N VAL A 238 25.28 -14.15 15.14
CA VAL A 238 26.15 -12.98 15.14
C VAL A 238 27.45 -13.24 14.35
N VAL A 239 27.68 -12.45 13.31
CA VAL A 239 28.92 -12.47 12.53
C VAL A 239 29.90 -11.41 13.04
N ASN A 240 29.40 -10.22 13.33
CA ASN A 240 30.18 -9.09 13.85
C ASN A 240 29.50 -8.47 15.07
N ILE A 241 30.13 -8.60 16.24
CA ILE A 241 29.55 -8.08 17.49
C ILE A 241 29.46 -6.56 17.52
N VAL A 242 30.36 -5.85 16.84
CA VAL A 242 30.36 -4.38 16.82
C VAL A 242 29.06 -3.85 16.19
N GLU A 243 28.54 -4.55 15.19
CA GLU A 243 27.29 -4.19 14.52
C GLU A 243 26.05 -4.73 15.24
N SER A 244 26.17 -5.88 15.95
CA SER A 244 25.04 -6.58 16.55
C SER A 244 24.85 -6.31 18.05
N ALA A 245 25.87 -5.78 18.76
CA ALA A 245 25.82 -5.61 20.21
C ALA A 245 24.69 -4.67 20.67
N GLU A 246 24.42 -3.62 19.91
CA GLU A 246 23.33 -2.69 20.23
C GLU A 246 21.96 -3.33 20.08
N SER A 247 21.75 -4.10 19.01
CA SER A 247 20.50 -4.83 18.79
C SER A 247 20.26 -5.89 19.88
N ILE A 248 21.31 -6.62 20.30
CA ILE A 248 21.21 -7.58 21.39
C ILE A 248 20.94 -6.86 22.73
N ARG A 249 21.61 -5.74 22.98
CA ARG A 249 21.32 -4.87 24.14
C ARG A 249 19.86 -4.46 24.16
N ASP A 250 19.32 -4.02 23.03
CA ASP A 250 17.94 -3.54 22.94
C ASP A 250 16.93 -4.68 23.13
N LEU A 251 17.24 -5.89 22.67
CA LEU A 251 16.47 -7.07 23.03
C LEU A 251 16.49 -7.31 24.55
N LEU A 252 17.65 -7.31 25.17
CA LEU A 252 17.76 -7.49 26.63
C LEU A 252 17.05 -6.38 27.41
N LEU A 253 16.97 -5.16 26.85
CA LEU A 253 16.17 -4.07 27.41
C LEU A 253 14.67 -4.37 27.33
N VAL A 254 14.18 -4.84 26.20
CA VAL A 254 12.76 -5.26 26.05
C VAL A 254 12.43 -6.38 27.04
N LEU A 255 13.36 -7.32 27.24
CA LEU A 255 13.18 -8.44 28.17
C LEU A 255 13.23 -8.00 29.65
N SER A 256 14.07 -7.03 30.00
CA SER A 256 14.28 -6.59 31.39
C SER A 256 13.42 -5.41 31.80
N CYS A 257 13.00 -4.55 30.86
CA CYS A 257 12.25 -3.33 31.10
C CYS A 257 11.08 -3.19 30.09
N PRO A 258 10.09 -4.10 30.11
CA PRO A 258 9.03 -4.11 29.10
C PRO A 258 8.16 -2.84 29.08
N SER A 259 8.05 -2.14 30.21
CA SER A 259 7.30 -0.87 30.31
C SER A 259 8.07 0.36 29.76
N GLY A 260 9.28 0.18 29.23
CA GLY A 260 10.12 1.29 28.76
C GLY A 260 10.84 2.04 29.90
N GLY A 261 11.44 3.19 29.57
CA GLY A 261 12.05 4.07 30.58
C GLY A 261 13.44 3.64 31.08
N ALA A 262 14.13 2.76 30.35
CA ALA A 262 15.50 2.39 30.68
C ALA A 262 16.46 3.59 30.47
N GLY A 263 17.07 4.08 31.55
CA GLY A 263 18.08 5.14 31.50
C GLY A 263 19.39 4.68 30.84
N ASP A 264 20.24 5.64 30.48
CA ASP A 264 21.53 5.40 29.82
C ASP A 264 22.44 4.45 30.59
N THR A 265 22.37 4.49 31.93
CA THR A 265 23.10 3.56 32.78
C THR A 265 22.72 2.09 32.51
N THR A 266 21.44 1.81 32.39
CA THR A 266 20.93 0.44 32.07
C THR A 266 21.43 -0.03 30.70
N LYS A 267 21.36 0.86 29.69
CA LYS A 267 21.86 0.57 28.34
C LYS A 267 23.36 0.25 28.35
N SER A 268 24.14 1.03 29.09
CA SER A 268 25.59 0.85 29.21
C SER A 268 25.95 -0.45 29.95
N ILE A 269 25.23 -0.79 31.03
CA ILE A 269 25.43 -2.05 31.75
C ILE A 269 25.19 -3.25 30.84
N LEU A 270 24.06 -3.27 30.12
CA LEU A 270 23.72 -4.37 29.23
C LEU A 270 24.66 -4.47 28.03
N LEU A 271 25.06 -3.33 27.43
CA LEU A 271 26.01 -3.32 26.31
C LEU A 271 27.36 -3.93 26.72
N ASN A 272 27.90 -3.52 27.88
CA ASN A 272 29.15 -4.04 28.42
C ASN A 272 29.02 -5.57 28.71
N ALA A 273 27.90 -6.00 29.30
CA ALA A 273 27.66 -7.41 29.57
C ALA A 273 27.61 -8.24 28.27
N VAL A 274 26.90 -7.75 27.23
CA VAL A 274 26.85 -8.40 25.91
C VAL A 274 28.24 -8.56 25.30
N GLN A 275 29.05 -7.50 25.32
CA GLN A 275 30.41 -7.54 24.77
C GLN A 275 31.32 -8.50 25.55
N SER A 276 31.26 -8.47 26.88
CA SER A 276 32.07 -9.34 27.73
C SER A 276 31.74 -10.80 27.52
N VAL A 277 30.45 -11.17 27.53
CA VAL A 277 29.98 -12.53 27.31
C VAL A 277 30.32 -13.02 25.89
N TRP A 278 30.21 -12.14 24.90
CA TRP A 278 30.62 -12.47 23.54
C TRP A 278 32.12 -12.77 23.42
N MET A 279 32.96 -12.01 24.11
CA MET A 279 34.42 -12.26 24.08
C MET A 279 34.78 -13.63 24.65
N GLU A 280 34.02 -14.11 25.64
CA GLU A 280 34.24 -15.43 26.26
C GLU A 280 33.66 -16.59 25.44
N LYS A 281 32.41 -16.48 24.97
CA LYS A 281 31.65 -17.63 24.44
C LYS A 281 31.22 -17.52 22.98
N ARG A 282 31.39 -16.35 22.36
CA ARG A 282 31.00 -16.12 20.97
C ARG A 282 29.52 -16.50 20.71
N ASN A 283 29.27 -17.23 19.62
CA ASN A 283 27.92 -17.66 19.23
C ASN A 283 27.29 -18.70 20.18
N ALA A 284 28.06 -19.31 21.06
CA ALA A 284 27.57 -20.22 22.08
C ALA A 284 27.07 -19.51 23.36
N ALA A 285 27.17 -18.18 23.41
CA ALA A 285 26.65 -17.38 24.52
C ALA A 285 25.13 -17.48 24.61
N LEU A 286 24.62 -17.45 25.85
CA LEU A 286 23.18 -17.52 26.17
C LEU A 286 22.80 -16.35 27.09
N ILE A 287 21.51 -16.14 27.29
CA ILE A 287 21.01 -15.16 28.29
C ILE A 287 21.47 -15.53 29.70
N ASP A 288 21.60 -16.82 29.99
CA ASP A 288 22.17 -17.34 31.24
C ASP A 288 23.56 -16.77 31.53
N ASP A 289 24.39 -16.65 30.50
CA ASP A 289 25.75 -16.12 30.63
C ASP A 289 25.76 -14.61 30.94
N VAL A 290 24.82 -13.86 30.32
CA VAL A 290 24.63 -12.45 30.63
C VAL A 290 24.23 -12.28 32.10
N VAL A 291 23.29 -13.06 32.58
CA VAL A 291 22.84 -13.04 33.99
C VAL A 291 23.98 -13.44 34.92
N ALA A 292 24.75 -14.49 34.59
CA ALA A 292 25.91 -14.91 35.39
C ALA A 292 26.99 -13.82 35.45
N HIS A 293 27.29 -13.17 34.33
CA HIS A 293 28.23 -12.07 34.25
C HIS A 293 27.78 -10.90 35.13
N LEU A 294 26.50 -10.48 35.03
CA LEU A 294 25.97 -9.42 35.87
C LEU A 294 26.02 -9.77 37.36
N LYS A 295 25.74 -11.00 37.77
CA LYS A 295 25.89 -11.48 39.17
C LYS A 295 27.33 -11.34 39.66
N THR A 296 28.31 -11.64 38.79
CA THR A 296 29.73 -11.50 39.14
C THR A 296 30.11 -10.00 39.35
N LEU A 297 29.56 -9.11 38.50
CA LEU A 297 29.80 -7.65 38.62
C LEU A 297 29.17 -7.07 39.89
N VAL A 298 27.98 -7.50 40.29
CA VAL A 298 27.32 -7.06 41.54
C VAL A 298 28.18 -7.32 42.77
N VAL A 299 28.92 -8.44 42.78
CA VAL A 299 29.79 -8.84 43.93
C VAL A 299 31.20 -8.24 43.78
N SER A 300 31.58 -7.69 42.65
CA SER A 300 32.92 -7.17 42.39
C SER A 300 33.22 -5.89 43.18
N ASP A 301 34.48 -5.71 43.56
CA ASP A 301 34.95 -4.48 44.24
C ASP A 301 34.79 -3.21 43.38
N GLN A 302 34.68 -3.37 42.04
CA GLN A 302 34.52 -2.29 41.08
C GLN A 302 33.27 -1.43 41.31
N TYR A 303 32.19 -2.03 41.77
CA TYR A 303 30.89 -1.36 41.99
C TYR A 303 30.49 -1.32 43.47
N ARG A 304 31.41 -1.64 44.39
CA ARG A 304 31.13 -1.76 45.82
C ARG A 304 30.58 -0.48 46.44
N THR A 305 30.97 0.70 45.92
CA THR A 305 30.53 2.01 46.41
C THR A 305 29.43 2.66 45.56
N ALA A 306 28.98 1.98 44.47
CA ALA A 306 28.00 2.51 43.54
C ALA A 306 26.64 1.81 43.72
N ASP A 307 25.98 2.03 44.86
CA ASP A 307 24.71 1.37 45.22
C ASP A 307 23.64 1.51 44.15
N THR A 308 23.52 2.65 43.50
CA THR A 308 22.53 2.87 42.43
C THR A 308 22.76 1.94 41.23
N VAL A 309 24.02 1.74 40.81
CA VAL A 309 24.38 0.87 39.69
C VAL A 309 24.16 -0.59 40.07
N ARG A 310 24.51 -0.97 41.29
CA ARG A 310 24.35 -2.32 41.82
C ARG A 310 22.86 -2.71 41.89
N ASN A 311 22.02 -1.84 42.47
CA ASN A 311 20.58 -2.06 42.55
C ASN A 311 19.98 -2.23 41.15
N ARG A 312 20.46 -1.45 40.20
CA ARG A 312 19.98 -1.56 38.79
C ARG A 312 20.39 -2.88 38.13
N MET A 313 21.62 -3.38 38.39
CA MET A 313 22.04 -4.70 37.93
C MET A 313 21.18 -5.82 38.55
N GLU A 314 20.87 -5.71 39.84
CA GLU A 314 20.01 -6.66 40.55
C GLU A 314 18.58 -6.69 39.96
N GLU A 315 17.99 -5.53 39.65
CA GLU A 315 16.69 -5.42 38.95
C GLU A 315 16.72 -6.12 37.58
N ILE A 316 17.77 -5.89 36.79
CA ILE A 316 17.95 -6.53 35.48
C ILE A 316 18.06 -8.06 35.64
N ILE A 317 18.86 -8.54 36.60
CA ILE A 317 19.04 -9.96 36.89
C ILE A 317 17.70 -10.63 37.21
N VAL A 318 16.89 -10.02 38.09
CA VAL A 318 15.57 -10.54 38.47
C VAL A 318 14.65 -10.59 37.25
N SER A 319 14.63 -9.55 36.45
CA SER A 319 13.77 -9.47 35.27
C SER A 319 14.18 -10.47 34.17
N LEU A 320 15.48 -10.64 33.93
CA LEU A 320 15.98 -11.59 32.93
C LEU A 320 15.87 -13.05 33.36
N HIS A 321 15.72 -13.34 34.66
CA HIS A 321 15.66 -14.72 35.18
C HIS A 321 14.57 -15.56 34.50
N LYS A 322 13.42 -14.96 34.17
CA LYS A 322 12.32 -15.67 33.48
C LYS A 322 12.68 -16.19 32.08
N TYR A 323 13.75 -15.66 31.47
CA TYR A 323 14.23 -16.00 30.13
C TYR A 323 15.51 -16.87 30.15
N THR A 324 16.09 -17.14 31.31
CA THR A 324 17.20 -18.08 31.46
C THR A 324 16.71 -19.54 31.33
N THR A 325 17.60 -20.48 31.09
CA THR A 325 17.28 -21.91 30.91
C THR A 325 16.39 -22.47 32.02
N GLY A 326 16.53 -22.01 33.26
CA GLY A 326 15.66 -22.40 34.39
C GLY A 326 14.37 -21.57 34.51
N GLY A 327 14.15 -20.56 33.68
CA GLY A 327 12.99 -19.67 33.71
C GLY A 327 11.82 -20.17 32.87
N ILE A 328 10.63 -19.63 33.12
CA ILE A 328 9.37 -20.04 32.46
C ILE A 328 9.37 -19.82 30.93
N TYR A 329 10.23 -18.95 30.40
CA TYR A 329 10.37 -18.67 28.98
C TYR A 329 11.74 -19.10 28.43
N GLY A 330 12.52 -19.87 29.19
CA GLY A 330 13.88 -20.25 28.81
C GLY A 330 13.96 -21.06 27.52
N GLU A 331 12.94 -21.88 27.22
CA GLU A 331 12.88 -22.67 26.00
C GLU A 331 12.87 -21.83 24.72
N TYR A 332 12.38 -20.58 24.81
CA TYR A 332 12.29 -19.68 23.65
C TYR A 332 13.60 -18.96 23.34
N PHE A 333 14.53 -18.80 24.31
CA PHE A 333 15.66 -17.88 24.17
C PHE A 333 17.04 -18.51 24.30
N ASN A 334 17.14 -19.79 24.58
CA ASN A 334 18.42 -20.46 24.84
C ASN A 334 18.68 -21.64 23.87
N SER A 335 18.39 -21.46 22.60
CA SER A 335 18.72 -22.44 21.56
C SER A 335 20.19 -22.33 21.14
N PRO A 336 20.90 -23.45 20.92
CA PRO A 336 22.25 -23.40 20.36
C PRO A 336 22.31 -23.01 18.88
N ASN A 337 21.17 -23.08 18.19
CA ASN A 337 21.08 -22.83 16.75
C ASN A 337 20.28 -21.54 16.45
N PRO A 338 20.57 -20.86 15.31
CA PRO A 338 19.74 -19.78 14.85
C PRO A 338 18.31 -20.25 14.54
N ALA A 339 17.33 -19.38 14.71
CA ALA A 339 15.91 -19.70 14.49
C ALA A 339 15.59 -20.07 13.04
N LEU A 340 16.33 -19.56 12.08
CA LEU A 340 16.15 -19.74 10.65
C LEU A 340 17.50 -19.94 9.93
N ASP A 341 17.48 -20.80 8.93
CA ASP A 341 18.60 -20.98 8.00
C ASP A 341 18.68 -19.81 6.99
N ASP A 342 19.88 -19.47 6.56
CA ASP A 342 20.16 -18.39 5.61
C ASP A 342 19.58 -18.62 4.22
N SER A 343 19.30 -19.86 3.86
CA SER A 343 18.71 -20.25 2.57
C SER A 343 17.20 -19.95 2.49
N VAL A 344 16.53 -19.71 3.61
CA VAL A 344 15.09 -19.46 3.67
C VAL A 344 14.76 -18.13 3.01
N ARG A 345 13.98 -18.20 1.93
CA ARG A 345 13.54 -17.01 1.17
C ARG A 345 12.17 -16.50 1.63
N PHE A 346 11.34 -17.37 2.15
CA PHE A 346 10.02 -17.01 2.65
C PHE A 346 9.78 -17.64 4.02
N CYS A 347 9.48 -16.80 4.99
CA CYS A 347 9.15 -17.22 6.34
C CYS A 347 7.90 -16.52 6.84
N VAL A 348 7.02 -17.29 7.47
CA VAL A 348 5.83 -16.78 8.17
C VAL A 348 5.99 -17.12 9.65
N LEU A 349 5.94 -16.10 10.50
CA LEU A 349 5.87 -16.24 11.95
C LEU A 349 4.43 -16.04 12.41
N GLU A 350 3.77 -17.11 12.81
CA GLU A 350 2.41 -17.10 13.37
C GLU A 350 2.44 -16.85 14.88
N MET A 351 1.83 -15.74 15.30
CA MET A 351 1.89 -15.28 16.69
C MET A 351 0.55 -15.33 17.42
N GLY A 352 -0.52 -15.77 16.76
CA GLY A 352 -1.89 -15.74 17.30
C GLY A 352 -2.07 -16.45 18.63
N LYS A 353 -1.34 -17.55 18.86
CA LYS A 353 -1.37 -18.30 20.13
C LYS A 353 -0.75 -17.53 21.31
N LEU A 354 0.12 -16.55 21.03
CA LEU A 354 0.75 -15.71 22.06
C LEU A 354 -0.05 -14.45 22.41
N LYS A 355 -1.20 -14.24 21.78
CA LYS A 355 -2.04 -13.06 21.98
C LYS A 355 -2.36 -12.73 23.44
N ASN A 356 -2.46 -13.77 24.28
CA ASN A 356 -2.74 -13.63 25.72
C ASN A 356 -1.46 -13.52 26.59
N LYS A 357 -0.26 -13.46 25.96
CA LYS A 357 1.03 -13.31 26.63
C LYS A 357 1.81 -12.13 26.01
N PRO A 358 1.38 -10.89 26.25
CA PRO A 358 1.90 -9.71 25.53
C PRO A 358 3.42 -9.52 25.69
N ASP A 359 3.98 -9.78 26.87
CA ASP A 359 5.42 -9.66 27.11
C ASP A 359 6.24 -10.65 26.26
N LEU A 360 5.78 -11.90 26.20
CA LEU A 360 6.44 -12.94 25.40
C LEU A 360 6.27 -12.67 23.91
N LEU A 361 5.07 -12.24 23.48
CA LEU A 361 4.79 -11.85 22.12
C LEU A 361 5.74 -10.73 21.66
N ALA A 362 5.86 -9.68 22.47
CA ALA A 362 6.75 -8.55 22.20
C ALA A 362 8.22 -9.01 22.11
N ALA A 363 8.65 -9.84 23.01
CA ALA A 363 10.02 -10.38 23.05
C ALA A 363 10.35 -11.22 21.81
N ILE A 364 9.49 -12.15 21.42
CA ILE A 364 9.68 -13.03 20.26
C ILE A 364 9.65 -12.19 18.97
N MET A 365 8.68 -11.30 18.85
CA MET A 365 8.59 -10.42 17.70
C MET A 365 9.86 -9.58 17.54
N PHE A 366 10.31 -8.94 18.62
CA PHE A 366 11.52 -8.12 18.59
C PHE A 366 12.76 -8.94 18.23
N SER A 367 12.88 -10.15 18.75
CA SER A 367 13.97 -11.07 18.40
C SER A 367 14.00 -11.41 16.91
N MET A 368 12.82 -11.71 16.34
CA MET A 368 12.71 -11.98 14.90
C MET A 368 12.93 -10.75 14.05
N MET A 369 12.50 -9.58 14.51
CA MET A 369 12.75 -8.32 13.80
C MET A 369 14.24 -8.00 13.73
N ILE A 370 15.00 -8.22 14.81
CA ILE A 370 16.47 -8.10 14.80
C ILE A 370 17.08 -9.05 13.77
N TYR A 371 16.62 -10.31 13.76
CA TYR A 371 17.07 -11.28 12.76
C TYR A 371 16.80 -10.80 11.34
N VAL A 372 15.58 -10.34 11.06
CA VAL A 372 15.19 -9.82 9.74
C VAL A 372 16.05 -8.60 9.34
N GLU A 373 16.28 -7.67 10.27
CA GLU A 373 17.11 -6.51 10.02
C GLU A 373 18.55 -6.90 9.67
N GLN A 374 19.16 -7.79 10.45
CA GLN A 374 20.50 -8.31 10.15
C GLN A 374 20.56 -8.96 8.77
N ARG A 375 19.53 -9.72 8.38
CA ARG A 375 19.45 -10.34 7.04
C ARG A 375 19.27 -9.29 5.94
N MET A 376 18.50 -8.24 6.18
CA MET A 376 18.38 -7.13 5.23
C MET A 376 19.74 -6.45 4.99
N PHE A 377 20.56 -6.28 6.03
CA PHE A 377 21.88 -5.65 5.93
C PHE A 377 22.92 -6.54 5.26
N LEU A 378 22.94 -7.82 5.59
CA LEU A 378 23.96 -8.76 5.12
C LEU A 378 23.70 -9.28 3.70
N SER A 379 22.47 -9.27 3.22
CA SER A 379 22.12 -9.72 1.87
C SER A 379 22.48 -8.67 0.80
N PRO A 380 22.71 -9.08 -0.46
CA PRO A 380 23.01 -8.16 -1.55
C PRO A 380 21.95 -7.06 -1.68
N ARG A 381 22.35 -5.83 -1.97
CA ARG A 381 21.43 -4.69 -2.14
C ARG A 381 20.52 -4.81 -3.36
N SER A 382 20.90 -5.60 -4.35
CA SER A 382 20.11 -5.90 -5.54
C SER A 382 18.95 -6.87 -5.26
N GLU A 383 19.02 -7.62 -4.16
CA GLU A 383 17.97 -8.54 -3.74
C GLU A 383 16.79 -7.77 -3.14
N ARG A 384 15.58 -8.08 -3.59
CA ARG A 384 14.34 -7.50 -3.06
C ARG A 384 13.99 -8.15 -1.73
N LYS A 385 13.71 -7.34 -0.72
CA LYS A 385 13.46 -7.84 0.64
C LYS A 385 12.26 -7.12 1.23
N ALA A 386 11.34 -7.87 1.84
CA ALA A 386 10.18 -7.30 2.49
C ALA A 386 9.96 -7.88 3.89
N ALA A 387 9.83 -7.02 4.88
CA ALA A 387 9.30 -7.34 6.20
C ALA A 387 7.85 -6.89 6.27
N ILE A 388 6.94 -7.85 6.43
CA ILE A 388 5.50 -7.64 6.42
C ILE A 388 4.95 -7.84 7.83
N ILE A 389 4.25 -6.84 8.36
CA ILE A 389 3.67 -6.87 9.70
C ILE A 389 2.15 -6.77 9.54
N ASP A 390 1.47 -7.91 9.62
CA ASP A 390 0.01 -7.97 9.54
C ASP A 390 -0.62 -7.79 10.91
N GLU A 391 -1.73 -7.09 10.98
CA GLU A 391 -2.37 -6.65 12.24
C GLU A 391 -1.43 -5.85 13.18
N ALA A 392 -0.53 -5.06 12.60
CA ALA A 392 0.51 -4.30 13.27
C ALA A 392 0.00 -3.38 14.40
N TRP A 393 -1.25 -2.94 14.32
CA TRP A 393 -1.83 -2.05 15.32
C TRP A 393 -1.77 -2.62 16.75
N LYS A 394 -1.91 -3.96 16.90
CA LYS A 394 -1.81 -4.64 18.20
C LYS A 394 -0.41 -4.56 18.80
N LEU A 395 0.58 -4.52 17.94
CA LEU A 395 1.99 -4.54 18.29
C LEU A 395 2.54 -3.11 18.46
N LEU A 396 2.10 -2.21 17.58
CA LEU A 396 2.46 -0.80 17.63
C LEU A 396 1.80 -0.07 18.82
N ALA A 397 0.67 -0.55 19.31
CA ALA A 397 -0.01 -0.03 20.50
C ALA A 397 0.64 -0.50 21.82
N SER A 398 1.65 -1.39 21.79
CA SER A 398 2.35 -1.79 23.00
C SER A 398 3.06 -0.60 23.64
N GLU A 399 2.99 -0.50 24.96
CA GLU A 399 3.59 0.60 25.74
C GLU A 399 5.13 0.61 25.70
N SER A 400 5.76 -0.43 25.14
CA SER A 400 7.21 -0.50 24.98
C SER A 400 7.66 0.39 23.82
N GLY A 401 8.16 1.57 24.10
CA GLY A 401 8.70 2.51 23.12
C GLY A 401 9.80 1.92 22.21
N PHE A 402 10.50 0.88 22.67
CA PHE A 402 11.57 0.22 21.92
C PHE A 402 11.14 -0.44 20.62
N ILE A 403 9.97 -1.11 20.60
CA ILE A 403 9.45 -1.73 19.37
C ILE A 403 9.07 -0.64 18.36
N GLY A 404 8.47 0.43 18.84
CA GLY A 404 8.13 1.59 18.02
C GLY A 404 9.35 2.23 17.37
N ASP A 405 10.39 2.52 18.17
CA ASP A 405 11.64 3.11 17.69
C ASP A 405 12.36 2.19 16.69
N PHE A 406 12.34 0.89 16.94
CA PHE A 406 12.94 -0.10 16.03
C PHE A 406 12.23 -0.12 14.68
N ILE A 407 10.90 -0.19 14.67
CA ILE A 407 10.10 -0.15 13.43
C ILE A 407 10.35 1.16 12.69
N GLU A 408 10.33 2.30 13.37
CA GLU A 408 10.60 3.60 12.77
C GLU A 408 11.99 3.65 12.11
N ASN A 409 13.03 3.16 12.78
CA ASN A 409 14.38 3.07 12.23
C ASN A 409 14.43 2.12 11.02
N GLY A 410 13.75 0.98 11.08
CA GLY A 410 13.63 0.05 9.97
C GLY A 410 13.04 0.71 8.72
N TYR A 411 11.94 1.43 8.87
CA TYR A 411 11.31 2.19 7.77
C TYR A 411 12.24 3.21 7.12
N ARG A 412 13.07 3.89 7.91
CA ARG A 412 14.02 4.91 7.42
C ARG A 412 15.24 4.32 6.73
N THR A 413 15.66 3.13 7.14
CA THR A 413 16.94 2.56 6.69
C THR A 413 16.80 1.50 5.60
N ALA A 414 15.67 0.79 5.52
CA ALA A 414 15.46 -0.36 4.63
C ALA A 414 15.81 -0.11 3.16
N ARG A 415 15.46 1.07 2.62
CA ARG A 415 15.76 1.44 1.22
C ARG A 415 17.23 1.28 0.87
N LYS A 416 18.14 1.66 1.77
CA LYS A 416 19.60 1.60 1.53
C LYS A 416 20.08 0.18 1.25
N TYR A 417 19.31 -0.81 1.67
CA TYR A 417 19.63 -2.24 1.57
C TYR A 417 18.72 -3.02 0.61
N GLY A 418 17.94 -2.32 -0.22
CA GLY A 418 16.98 -2.95 -1.15
C GLY A 418 15.76 -3.52 -0.42
N GLY A 419 15.46 -3.05 0.79
CA GLY A 419 14.40 -3.54 1.65
C GLY A 419 13.15 -2.66 1.64
N ALA A 420 12.02 -3.26 2.00
CA ALA A 420 10.73 -2.63 2.26
C ALA A 420 10.17 -3.09 3.60
N TYR A 421 9.61 -2.17 4.36
CA TYR A 421 8.70 -2.49 5.45
C TYR A 421 7.27 -2.30 4.98
N ILE A 422 6.42 -3.28 5.27
CA ILE A 422 5.02 -3.27 4.89
C ILE A 422 4.18 -3.47 6.15
N THR A 423 3.34 -2.50 6.47
CA THR A 423 2.48 -2.56 7.65
C THR A 423 1.02 -2.59 7.23
N ILE A 424 0.24 -3.49 7.82
CA ILE A 424 -1.17 -3.72 7.49
C ILE A 424 -2.02 -3.48 8.74
N THR A 425 -3.09 -2.68 8.59
CA THR A 425 -4.03 -2.37 9.68
C THR A 425 -5.48 -2.52 9.24
N GLN A 426 -6.42 -2.38 10.18
CA GLN A 426 -7.85 -2.53 9.90
C GLN A 426 -8.51 -1.24 9.41
N GLY A 427 -7.95 -0.08 9.72
CA GLY A 427 -8.45 1.21 9.30
C GLY A 427 -7.36 2.27 9.25
N ILE A 428 -7.65 3.39 8.60
CA ILE A 428 -6.72 4.53 8.53
C ILE A 428 -6.49 5.14 9.92
N GLU A 429 -7.47 5.06 10.79
CA GLU A 429 -7.42 5.54 12.17
C GLU A 429 -6.36 4.84 13.02
N ASP A 430 -5.99 3.60 12.68
CA ASP A 430 -4.91 2.87 13.35
C ASP A 430 -3.53 3.47 13.04
N PHE A 431 -3.38 4.06 11.84
CA PHE A 431 -2.15 4.71 11.42
C PHE A 431 -2.02 6.17 11.86
N ASP A 432 -3.09 6.94 11.69
CA ASP A 432 -3.04 8.41 11.77
C ASP A 432 -4.22 9.01 12.58
N GLY A 433 -4.94 8.20 13.34
CA GLY A 433 -5.99 8.66 14.25
C GLY A 433 -5.43 9.19 15.57
N ASP A 434 -6.31 9.80 16.40
CA ASP A 434 -5.94 10.39 17.69
C ASP A 434 -5.25 9.41 18.64
N LYS A 435 -5.61 8.12 18.56
CA LYS A 435 -5.08 7.04 19.39
C LYS A 435 -3.93 6.28 18.74
N ALA A 436 -3.53 6.67 17.51
CA ALA A 436 -2.42 6.02 16.83
C ALA A 436 -1.11 6.27 17.57
N SER A 437 -0.29 5.24 17.72
CA SER A 437 1.02 5.35 18.34
C SER A 437 1.98 6.18 17.48
N VAL A 438 3.06 6.67 18.08
CA VAL A 438 4.13 7.38 17.35
C VAL A 438 4.69 6.49 16.24
N ALA A 439 4.89 5.20 16.52
CA ALA A 439 5.39 4.23 15.56
C ALA A 439 4.43 3.99 14.38
N ALA A 440 3.12 3.92 14.63
CA ALA A 440 2.12 3.78 13.58
C ALA A 440 2.12 4.98 12.63
N ARG A 441 2.15 6.20 13.19
CA ARG A 441 2.26 7.43 12.40
C ARG A 441 3.56 7.50 11.62
N ALA A 442 4.68 7.10 12.24
CA ALA A 442 5.97 7.03 11.57
C ALA A 442 5.97 6.01 10.42
N ALA A 443 5.40 4.82 10.61
CA ALA A 443 5.23 3.82 9.56
C ALA A 443 4.42 4.37 8.38
N TRP A 444 3.29 5.03 8.66
CA TRP A 444 2.46 5.63 7.62
C TRP A 444 3.14 6.78 6.89
N SER A 445 3.77 7.71 7.63
CA SER A 445 4.45 8.87 7.04
C SER A 445 5.68 8.47 6.23
N ASN A 446 6.43 7.44 6.64
CA ASN A 446 7.59 6.92 5.93
C ASN A 446 7.24 5.87 4.84
N SER A 447 5.97 5.63 4.55
CA SER A 447 5.54 4.79 3.44
C SER A 447 5.33 5.62 2.19
N SER A 448 6.13 5.36 1.13
CA SER A 448 5.93 5.98 -0.18
C SER A 448 4.67 5.47 -0.88
N PHE A 449 4.32 4.21 -0.66
CA PHE A 449 3.10 3.60 -1.15
C PHE A 449 2.07 3.52 -0.03
N LYS A 450 0.85 3.98 -0.30
CA LYS A 450 -0.28 3.94 0.65
C LYS A 450 -1.49 3.37 -0.05
N ILE A 451 -2.03 2.27 0.49
CA ILE A 451 -3.19 1.59 -0.07
C ILE A 451 -4.33 1.62 0.94
N LEU A 452 -5.44 2.18 0.51
CA LEU A 452 -6.69 2.15 1.26
C LEU A 452 -7.68 1.24 0.52
N LEU A 453 -8.01 0.12 1.14
CA LEU A 453 -9.12 -0.73 0.74
C LEU A 453 -10.42 -0.23 1.40
N ARG A 454 -11.49 -1.03 1.32
CA ARG A 454 -12.75 -0.72 1.99
C ARG A 454 -12.53 -0.39 3.46
N GLN A 455 -13.09 0.73 3.92
CA GLN A 455 -13.02 1.20 5.30
C GLN A 455 -14.33 0.93 6.07
N ASN A 456 -14.28 0.95 7.39
CA ASN A 456 -15.49 1.09 8.20
C ASN A 456 -16.02 2.52 8.00
N LEU A 457 -17.26 2.66 7.53
CA LEU A 457 -17.80 3.96 7.12
C LEU A 457 -17.89 4.95 8.29
N GLU A 458 -18.28 4.47 9.46
CA GLU A 458 -18.42 5.32 10.65
C GLU A 458 -17.05 5.82 11.14
N ALA A 459 -16.10 4.92 11.28
CA ALA A 459 -14.73 5.24 11.68
C ALA A 459 -14.04 6.17 10.67
N PHE A 460 -14.21 5.90 9.37
CA PHE A 460 -13.63 6.71 8.30
C PHE A 460 -14.22 8.14 8.25
N ARG A 461 -15.54 8.27 8.41
CA ARG A 461 -16.18 9.59 8.47
C ARG A 461 -15.72 10.38 9.69
N LYS A 462 -15.62 9.73 10.84
CA LYS A 462 -15.10 10.35 12.06
C LYS A 462 -13.64 10.80 11.87
N TYR A 463 -12.81 9.94 11.28
CA TYR A 463 -11.42 10.29 10.96
C TYR A 463 -11.33 11.54 10.07
N ASN A 464 -12.16 11.62 9.01
CA ASN A 464 -12.17 12.78 8.10
C ASN A 464 -12.66 14.07 8.76
N GLN A 465 -13.56 13.99 9.75
CA GLN A 465 -14.00 15.16 10.53
C GLN A 465 -12.88 15.71 11.42
N THR A 466 -12.03 14.84 11.97
CA THR A 466 -10.91 15.22 12.84
C THR A 466 -9.68 15.67 12.05
N ASN A 467 -9.45 15.05 10.89
CA ASN A 467 -8.28 15.27 10.03
C ASN A 467 -8.68 15.92 8.69
N GLU A 468 -9.21 17.14 8.77
CA GLU A 468 -9.65 17.89 7.60
C GLU A 468 -8.53 18.05 6.56
N GLY A 469 -8.86 17.83 5.28
CA GLY A 469 -7.94 18.02 4.16
C GLY A 469 -7.05 16.82 3.80
N GLN A 470 -7.08 15.72 4.55
CA GLN A 470 -6.35 14.48 4.20
C GLN A 470 -6.93 13.79 2.95
N PHE A 471 -8.24 13.85 2.78
CA PHE A 471 -8.96 13.36 1.61
C PHE A 471 -9.91 14.43 1.09
N SER A 472 -9.88 14.67 -0.21
CA SER A 472 -10.88 15.53 -0.86
C SER A 472 -12.29 14.91 -0.77
N PRO A 473 -13.37 15.70 -0.89
CA PRO A 473 -14.74 15.16 -0.88
C PRO A 473 -14.97 14.08 -1.95
N ALA A 474 -14.31 14.20 -3.11
CA ALA A 474 -14.38 13.20 -4.18
C ALA A 474 -13.70 11.89 -3.77
N GLU A 475 -12.50 11.95 -3.19
CA GLU A 475 -11.80 10.77 -2.67
C GLU A 475 -12.60 10.07 -1.57
N GLN A 476 -13.17 10.83 -0.64
CA GLN A 476 -14.03 10.28 0.42
C GLN A 476 -15.21 9.52 -0.17
N SER A 477 -15.93 10.13 -1.12
CA SER A 477 -17.08 9.49 -1.79
C SER A 477 -16.70 8.20 -2.51
N ILE A 478 -15.53 8.15 -3.16
CA ILE A 478 -15.06 6.95 -3.87
C ILE A 478 -14.69 5.85 -2.86
N ILE A 479 -13.96 6.17 -1.79
CA ILE A 479 -13.54 5.20 -0.77
C ILE A 479 -14.77 4.64 -0.03
N GLU A 480 -15.74 5.49 0.32
CA GLU A 480 -17.00 5.06 0.93
C GLU A 480 -17.82 4.13 0.01
N GLY A 481 -17.69 4.30 -1.29
CA GLY A 481 -18.33 3.47 -2.31
C GLY A 481 -17.61 2.13 -2.62
N PHE A 482 -16.49 1.81 -1.97
CA PHE A 482 -15.80 0.54 -2.22
C PHE A 482 -16.65 -0.66 -1.80
N PRO A 483 -16.93 -1.60 -2.72
CA PRO A 483 -17.73 -2.77 -2.42
C PRO A 483 -17.03 -3.75 -1.49
N SER A 484 -17.77 -4.67 -0.90
CA SER A 484 -17.21 -5.85 -0.26
C SER A 484 -16.51 -6.73 -1.31
N ALA A 485 -15.29 -7.16 -1.03
CA ALA A 485 -14.56 -8.03 -1.96
C ALA A 485 -15.28 -9.37 -2.21
N LYS A 486 -16.02 -9.86 -1.21
CA LYS A 486 -16.81 -11.09 -1.33
C LYS A 486 -17.98 -10.95 -2.32
N ASP A 487 -18.66 -9.80 -2.30
CA ASP A 487 -19.85 -9.58 -3.13
C ASP A 487 -19.48 -9.15 -4.56
N ALA A 488 -18.41 -8.37 -4.69
CA ALA A 488 -17.95 -7.83 -5.97
C ALA A 488 -17.02 -8.78 -6.75
N HIS A 489 -16.48 -9.82 -6.10
CA HIS A 489 -15.45 -10.72 -6.64
C HIS A 489 -14.14 -10.03 -7.03
N PHE A 490 -13.90 -8.83 -6.54
CA PHE A 490 -12.63 -8.10 -6.63
C PHE A 490 -12.42 -7.22 -5.40
N SER A 491 -11.18 -6.88 -5.11
CA SER A 491 -10.86 -5.91 -4.07
C SER A 491 -10.64 -4.55 -4.68
N ALA A 492 -11.46 -3.57 -4.29
CA ALA A 492 -11.28 -2.18 -4.70
C ALA A 492 -10.34 -1.46 -3.75
N PHE A 493 -9.46 -0.64 -4.28
CA PHE A 493 -8.55 0.15 -3.47
C PHE A 493 -8.12 1.47 -4.11
N MET A 494 -7.82 2.43 -3.26
CA MET A 494 -7.11 3.65 -3.61
C MET A 494 -5.61 3.41 -3.39
N LEU A 495 -4.79 3.78 -4.35
CA LEU A 495 -3.34 3.82 -4.23
C LEU A 495 -2.86 5.26 -4.27
N ARG A 496 -2.07 5.66 -3.27
CA ARG A 496 -1.41 6.96 -3.22
C ARG A 496 0.11 6.75 -3.25
N VAL A 497 0.78 7.36 -4.23
CA VAL A 497 2.24 7.31 -4.41
C VAL A 497 2.74 8.67 -4.83
N ALA A 498 3.75 9.22 -4.14
CA ALA A 498 4.37 10.51 -4.47
C ALA A 498 3.35 11.64 -4.69
N GLY A 499 2.29 11.68 -3.90
CA GLY A 499 1.21 12.67 -4.00
C GLY A 499 0.18 12.42 -5.12
N GLN A 500 0.38 11.41 -5.97
CA GLN A 500 -0.60 11.00 -6.97
C GLN A 500 -1.57 9.97 -6.38
N VAL A 501 -2.84 10.09 -6.75
CA VAL A 501 -3.91 9.18 -6.32
C VAL A 501 -4.50 8.48 -7.53
N SER A 502 -4.68 7.17 -7.41
CA SER A 502 -5.32 6.34 -8.43
C SER A 502 -6.18 5.25 -7.79
N TYR A 503 -7.16 4.75 -8.54
CA TYR A 503 -8.15 3.77 -8.06
C TYR A 503 -8.08 2.52 -8.90
N HIS A 504 -7.99 1.38 -8.22
CA HIS A 504 -7.70 0.09 -8.84
C HIS A 504 -8.61 -1.02 -8.32
N ARG A 505 -8.60 -2.12 -9.08
CA ARG A 505 -9.21 -3.38 -8.70
C ARG A 505 -8.15 -4.47 -8.68
N LEU A 506 -8.13 -5.27 -7.64
CA LEU A 506 -7.39 -6.52 -7.64
C LEU A 506 -8.34 -7.62 -8.09
N LEU A 507 -8.06 -8.18 -9.24
CA LEU A 507 -8.76 -9.33 -9.81
C LEU A 507 -7.86 -10.55 -9.67
N LEU A 508 -8.33 -11.59 -9.04
CA LEU A 508 -7.58 -12.84 -8.88
C LEU A 508 -8.28 -13.96 -9.63
N ASP A 509 -7.48 -14.85 -10.20
CA ASP A 509 -7.94 -16.11 -10.75
C ASP A 509 -8.53 -17.02 -9.66
N PRO A 510 -9.33 -18.04 -10.03
CA PRO A 510 -9.99 -18.93 -9.07
C PRO A 510 -9.03 -19.65 -8.13
N LEU A 511 -7.85 -20.06 -8.61
CA LEU A 511 -6.85 -20.76 -7.78
C LEU A 511 -6.27 -19.83 -6.73
N SER A 512 -5.89 -18.60 -7.13
CA SER A 512 -5.39 -17.59 -6.22
C SER A 512 -6.44 -17.17 -5.18
N ARG A 513 -7.71 -17.08 -5.57
CA ARG A 513 -8.82 -16.79 -4.63
C ARG A 513 -8.95 -17.89 -3.57
N VAL A 514 -8.97 -19.14 -3.97
CA VAL A 514 -9.06 -20.28 -3.05
C VAL A 514 -7.83 -20.37 -2.14
N MET A 515 -6.64 -20.19 -2.70
CA MET A 515 -5.38 -20.25 -1.94
C MET A 515 -5.32 -19.18 -0.85
N SER A 516 -5.80 -17.98 -1.16
CA SER A 516 -5.76 -16.82 -0.24
C SER A 516 -7.02 -16.68 0.62
N SER A 517 -8.00 -17.58 0.50
CA SER A 517 -9.26 -17.51 1.23
C SER A 517 -9.05 -17.74 2.72
N SER A 518 -9.56 -16.82 3.56
CA SER A 518 -9.67 -16.93 5.02
C SER A 518 -11.07 -17.40 5.48
N ASP A 519 -11.93 -17.83 4.55
CA ASP A 519 -13.25 -18.39 4.88
C ASP A 519 -13.10 -19.70 5.68
N GLY A 520 -13.84 -19.81 6.79
CA GLY A 520 -13.72 -20.96 7.69
C GLY A 520 -13.99 -22.30 7.02
N LYS A 521 -14.98 -22.38 6.07
CA LYS A 521 -15.28 -23.62 5.35
C LYS A 521 -14.14 -23.99 4.38
N ASP A 522 -13.53 -23.00 3.75
CA ASP A 522 -12.38 -23.23 2.88
C ASP A 522 -11.17 -23.72 3.67
N PHE A 523 -10.98 -23.16 4.85
CA PHE A 523 -9.91 -23.57 5.76
C PHE A 523 -10.10 -25.01 6.22
N GLU A 524 -11.30 -25.38 6.70
CA GLU A 524 -11.62 -26.73 7.12
C GLU A 524 -11.45 -27.74 5.98
N TYR A 525 -11.93 -27.42 4.78
CA TYR A 525 -11.75 -28.28 3.60
C TYR A 525 -10.27 -28.52 3.29
N ARG A 526 -9.45 -27.45 3.30
CA ARG A 526 -8.00 -27.57 3.06
C ARG A 526 -7.30 -28.43 4.09
N GLU A 527 -7.57 -28.20 5.36
CA GLU A 527 -6.99 -28.99 6.46
C GLU A 527 -7.39 -30.46 6.37
N GLN A 528 -8.66 -30.75 6.06
CA GLN A 528 -9.13 -32.13 5.88
C GLN A 528 -8.44 -32.80 4.68
N SER A 529 -8.40 -32.14 3.52
CA SER A 529 -7.79 -32.66 2.31
C SER A 529 -6.28 -32.95 2.49
N LEU A 530 -5.57 -32.07 3.20
CA LEU A 530 -4.15 -32.29 3.54
C LEU A 530 -3.96 -33.48 4.49
N ARG A 531 -4.85 -33.68 5.48
CA ARG A 531 -4.83 -34.87 6.37
C ARG A 531 -5.10 -36.17 5.61
N GLU A 532 -5.89 -36.12 4.55
CA GLU A 532 -6.16 -37.24 3.65
C GLU A 532 -4.98 -37.58 2.73
N GLY A 533 -3.87 -36.80 2.80
CA GLY A 533 -2.64 -37.03 2.05
C GLY A 533 -2.59 -36.35 0.68
N ASN A 534 -3.55 -35.49 0.34
CA ASN A 534 -3.51 -34.73 -0.89
C ASN A 534 -2.45 -33.62 -0.81
N SER A 535 -1.83 -33.29 -1.94
CA SER A 535 -0.92 -32.14 -2.01
C SER A 535 -1.67 -30.81 -1.89
N VAL A 536 -0.97 -29.74 -1.50
CA VAL A 536 -1.53 -28.37 -1.45
C VAL A 536 -2.09 -27.97 -2.80
N ALA A 537 -1.35 -28.21 -3.88
CA ALA A 537 -1.77 -27.89 -5.25
C ALA A 537 -3.06 -28.62 -5.66
N GLU A 538 -3.15 -29.91 -5.35
CA GLU A 538 -4.34 -30.71 -5.63
C GLU A 538 -5.56 -30.26 -4.82
N THR A 539 -5.33 -29.95 -3.55
CA THR A 539 -6.37 -29.42 -2.64
C THR A 539 -6.93 -28.08 -3.17
N VAL A 540 -6.06 -27.16 -3.54
CA VAL A 540 -6.45 -25.84 -4.10
C VAL A 540 -7.20 -26.03 -5.41
N TRP A 541 -6.71 -26.91 -6.29
CA TRP A 541 -7.36 -27.21 -7.57
C TRP A 541 -8.78 -27.76 -7.40
N ARG A 542 -8.95 -28.78 -6.55
CA ARG A 542 -10.26 -29.39 -6.29
C ARG A 542 -11.25 -28.39 -5.71
N LEU A 543 -10.81 -27.59 -4.75
CA LEU A 543 -11.66 -26.58 -4.12
C LEU A 543 -12.04 -25.46 -5.13
N ALA A 544 -11.11 -25.05 -6.01
CA ALA A 544 -11.40 -24.09 -7.05
C ALA A 544 -12.42 -24.62 -8.07
N CYS A 545 -12.28 -25.88 -8.52
CA CYS A 545 -13.25 -26.52 -9.39
C CYS A 545 -14.65 -26.62 -8.74
N HIS A 546 -14.71 -26.85 -7.44
CA HIS A 546 -15.99 -26.90 -6.72
C HIS A 546 -16.65 -25.53 -6.56
N LYS A 547 -15.88 -24.49 -6.26
CA LYS A 547 -16.41 -23.13 -5.99
C LYS A 547 -16.65 -22.30 -7.26
N TYR A 548 -15.83 -22.48 -8.28
CA TYR A 548 -15.79 -21.65 -9.49
C TYR A 548 -15.76 -22.52 -10.75
N PRO A 549 -16.76 -23.42 -10.97
CA PRO A 549 -16.72 -24.40 -12.06
C PRO A 549 -16.59 -23.77 -13.44
N ASP A 550 -17.35 -22.72 -13.72
CA ASP A 550 -17.36 -22.06 -15.04
C ASP A 550 -16.02 -21.38 -15.35
N GLU A 551 -15.45 -20.68 -14.36
CA GLU A 551 -14.15 -20.00 -14.52
C GLU A 551 -13.01 -21.02 -14.67
N MET A 552 -13.06 -22.14 -13.95
CA MET A 552 -12.08 -23.21 -14.05
C MET A 552 -12.16 -23.93 -15.40
N GLU A 553 -13.35 -24.11 -15.96
CA GLU A 553 -13.51 -24.65 -17.32
C GLU A 553 -12.88 -23.72 -18.37
N LEU A 554 -13.10 -22.41 -18.25
CA LEU A 554 -12.46 -21.41 -19.12
C LEU A 554 -10.93 -21.44 -18.98
N LEU A 555 -10.42 -21.54 -17.78
CA LEU A 555 -8.98 -21.62 -17.51
C LEU A 555 -8.37 -22.88 -18.14
N GLN A 556 -9.04 -24.03 -18.04
CA GLN A 556 -8.60 -25.28 -18.66
C GLN A 556 -8.58 -25.19 -20.19
N LYS A 557 -9.63 -24.65 -20.81
CA LYS A 557 -9.69 -24.43 -22.25
C LYS A 557 -8.55 -23.53 -22.73
N TRP A 558 -8.29 -22.44 -22.02
CA TRP A 558 -7.22 -21.51 -22.36
C TRP A 558 -5.82 -22.14 -22.24
N THR A 559 -5.59 -22.95 -21.22
CA THR A 559 -4.32 -23.66 -21.01
C THR A 559 -4.08 -24.69 -22.12
N GLN A 560 -5.11 -25.43 -22.53
CA GLN A 560 -5.04 -26.41 -23.62
C GLN A 560 -4.74 -25.75 -24.98
N GLN A 561 -5.25 -24.53 -25.23
CA GLN A 561 -4.97 -23.79 -26.45
C GLN A 561 -3.53 -23.30 -26.55
N ARG A 562 -2.86 -23.03 -25.42
CA ARG A 562 -1.45 -22.61 -25.39
C ARG A 562 -0.44 -23.77 -25.45
N SER A 563 -0.87 -24.97 -25.12
CA SER A 563 -0.03 -26.18 -25.18
C SER A 563 0.03 -26.79 -26.59
N ARG A 564 -0.76 -26.27 -27.52
CA ARG A 564 -0.73 -26.56 -28.95
C ARG A 564 0.01 -25.45 -29.71
#